data_aaf022fbd026b3c7b2b16fd24f3c8b84
#
_entry.id   aaf022fbd026b3c7b2b16fd24f3c8b84
#
_cell.length_a   1.000
_cell.length_b   1.000
_cell.length_c   1.000
_cell.angle_alpha   90.00
_cell.angle_beta   90.00
_cell.angle_gamma   90.00
#
_symmetry.space_group_name_H-M   'P 1'
#
loop_
_entity.id
_entity.type
_entity.pdbx_description
1 polymer ?
#
loop_
_entity_poly.entity_id
_entity_poly.type
_entity_poly.pdbx_seq_one_letter_code
_entity_poly.pdbx_strand_id
1 'polypeptide(L)'
;MASQVTAYERVPVLDSWDETETLRAIRMSLGPLAGRHTAPGQVVKVRSSAGEAYFALASAPSRGGRADLLVKRGGRIADEVVAAALPGASLGISAPFGKGFPVEEAVGRDVLLFAAGSGIAPIRALTQYLISRRQRHGRITLFYGQRKGGDFAYRSEHLDWERHGVRVILCPSGADDAWQGVRGRVQEVARSLAFGGSPPEDGVAFACGMSAMVNEVKATLKDAGVPPERVHVNF
;
A
#
# COMPACT_ATOMS: atom_id res chain seq x y z
N MET A 1 -6.87 27.79 17.77
CA MET A 1 -6.72 27.32 16.36
C MET A 1 -8.08 26.82 15.91
N ALA A 2 -8.69 27.47 14.91
CA ALA A 2 -9.98 27.02 14.40
C ALA A 2 -9.81 25.65 13.78
N SER A 3 -10.57 24.66 14.24
CA SER A 3 -10.67 23.34 13.64
C SER A 3 -11.14 23.53 12.20
N GLN A 4 -10.27 23.35 11.22
CA GLN A 4 -10.69 23.31 9.82
C GLN A 4 -11.68 22.16 9.66
N VAL A 5 -12.95 22.50 9.45
CA VAL A 5 -13.97 21.50 9.15
C VAL A 5 -13.55 20.79 7.86
N THR A 6 -13.24 19.52 7.96
CA THR A 6 -12.90 18.70 6.78
C THR A 6 -14.13 18.67 5.87
N ALA A 7 -14.01 19.22 4.66
CA ALA A 7 -15.06 19.10 3.65
C ALA A 7 -15.11 17.67 3.12
N TYR A 8 -16.30 17.11 3.02
CA TYR A 8 -16.55 15.78 2.48
C TYR A 8 -17.36 15.87 1.19
N GLU A 9 -16.89 15.17 0.19
CA GLU A 9 -17.60 14.99 -1.08
C GLU A 9 -18.20 13.59 -1.15
N ARG A 10 -19.37 13.48 -1.76
CA ARG A 10 -19.97 12.16 -2.04
C ARG A 10 -19.44 11.65 -3.38
N VAL A 11 -18.64 10.60 -3.30
CA VAL A 11 -18.02 9.97 -4.48
C VAL A 11 -18.70 8.63 -4.79
N PRO A 12 -19.01 8.37 -6.07
CA PRO A 12 -19.63 7.11 -6.48
C PRO A 12 -18.66 5.93 -6.26
N VAL A 13 -19.19 4.85 -5.69
CA VAL A 13 -18.56 3.54 -5.69
C VAL A 13 -18.82 2.89 -7.05
N LEU A 14 -17.76 2.60 -7.78
CA LEU A 14 -17.83 1.97 -9.09
C LEU A 14 -17.91 0.45 -8.97
N ASP A 15 -17.15 -0.10 -8.02
CA ASP A 15 -17.08 -1.54 -7.77
C ASP A 15 -16.54 -1.81 -6.35
N SER A 16 -16.82 -3.01 -5.82
CA SER A 16 -16.18 -3.47 -4.58
C SER A 16 -16.19 -5.00 -4.51
N TRP A 17 -15.05 -5.56 -4.07
CA TRP A 17 -14.85 -7.00 -4.01
C TRP A 17 -13.99 -7.40 -2.82
N ASP A 18 -14.07 -8.65 -2.40
CA ASP A 18 -13.22 -9.21 -1.37
C ASP A 18 -11.89 -9.66 -1.96
N GLU A 19 -10.81 -9.04 -1.50
CA GLU A 19 -9.45 -9.49 -1.78
C GLU A 19 -9.10 -10.71 -0.93
N THR A 20 -9.57 -10.69 0.32
CA THR A 20 -9.47 -11.78 1.29
C THR A 20 -10.67 -11.75 2.22
N GLU A 21 -10.79 -12.71 3.12
CA GLU A 21 -11.85 -12.73 4.15
C GLU A 21 -11.90 -11.42 4.95
N THR A 22 -10.74 -10.83 5.24
CA THR A 22 -10.61 -9.64 6.09
C THR A 22 -10.36 -8.33 5.35
N LEU A 23 -10.08 -8.37 4.04
CA LEU A 23 -9.71 -7.21 3.25
C LEU A 23 -10.68 -7.00 2.09
N ARG A 24 -11.35 -5.85 2.08
CA ARG A 24 -12.28 -5.43 1.02
C ARG A 24 -11.65 -4.34 0.17
N ALA A 25 -11.59 -4.55 -1.13
CA ALA A 25 -11.24 -3.51 -2.09
C ALA A 25 -12.49 -2.73 -2.50
N ILE A 26 -12.34 -1.41 -2.64
CA ILE A 26 -13.42 -0.50 -3.04
C ILE A 26 -12.86 0.41 -4.13
N ARG A 27 -13.46 0.37 -5.32
CA ARG A 27 -13.15 1.27 -6.42
C ARG A 27 -14.15 2.40 -6.49
N MET A 28 -13.66 3.63 -6.59
CA MET A 28 -14.51 4.82 -6.63
C MET A 28 -14.04 5.80 -7.71
N SER A 29 -14.93 6.71 -8.07
CA SER A 29 -14.60 7.86 -8.92
C SER A 29 -14.45 9.09 -8.05
N LEU A 30 -13.25 9.68 -8.05
CA LEU A 30 -12.97 10.88 -7.25
C LEU A 30 -13.68 12.14 -7.76
N GLY A 31 -14.16 12.14 -9.00
CA GLY A 31 -14.85 13.30 -9.58
C GLY A 31 -14.03 14.60 -9.41
N PRO A 32 -14.60 15.64 -8.78
CA PRO A 32 -13.91 16.92 -8.56
C PRO A 32 -12.62 16.79 -7.73
N LEU A 33 -12.50 15.74 -6.92
CA LEU A 33 -11.33 15.51 -6.07
C LEU A 33 -10.13 14.92 -6.82
N ALA A 34 -10.32 14.48 -8.07
CA ALA A 34 -9.28 13.77 -8.84
C ALA A 34 -7.97 14.56 -8.97
N GLY A 35 -8.05 15.87 -9.15
CA GLY A 35 -6.88 16.75 -9.23
C GLY A 35 -6.06 16.86 -7.93
N ARG A 36 -6.59 16.38 -6.82
CA ARG A 36 -5.90 16.36 -5.53
C ARG A 36 -5.14 15.04 -5.29
N HIS A 37 -5.42 14.00 -6.06
CA HIS A 37 -4.66 12.75 -6.04
C HIS A 37 -3.45 12.89 -6.95
N THR A 38 -2.31 13.30 -6.39
CA THR A 38 -1.10 13.70 -7.13
C THR A 38 0.09 12.77 -6.91
N ALA A 39 0.09 11.98 -5.84
CA ALA A 39 1.18 11.09 -5.50
C ALA A 39 0.68 9.76 -4.88
N PRO A 40 1.35 8.63 -5.13
CA PRO A 40 1.06 7.39 -4.42
C PRO A 40 1.36 7.57 -2.93
N GLY A 41 0.58 6.90 -2.07
CA GLY A 41 0.71 7.03 -0.62
C GLY A 41 -0.11 8.17 0.00
N GLN A 42 -0.82 8.98 -0.79
CA GLN A 42 -1.80 9.92 -0.24
C GLN A 42 -2.97 9.19 0.40
N VAL A 43 -3.66 9.88 1.31
CA VAL A 43 -4.76 9.36 2.10
C VAL A 43 -6.03 10.16 1.91
N VAL A 44 -7.15 9.54 2.24
CA VAL A 44 -8.45 10.20 2.40
C VAL A 44 -9.01 9.89 3.78
N LYS A 45 -9.83 10.76 4.33
CA LYS A 45 -10.76 10.41 5.40
C LYS A 45 -12.05 9.91 4.77
N VAL A 46 -12.58 8.82 5.30
CA VAL A 46 -13.92 8.32 4.94
C VAL A 46 -14.82 8.50 6.15
N ARG A 47 -15.99 9.08 5.93
CA ARG A 47 -17.02 9.29 6.96
C ARG A 47 -18.06 8.19 6.90
N SER A 48 -18.38 7.65 8.07
CA SER A 48 -19.52 6.77 8.31
C SER A 48 -20.39 7.31 9.44
N SER A 49 -21.49 6.62 9.78
CA SER A 49 -22.31 6.96 10.94
C SER A 49 -21.56 6.74 12.26
N ALA A 50 -20.57 5.82 12.28
CA ALA A 50 -19.74 5.51 13.44
C ALA A 50 -18.57 6.50 13.64
N GLY A 51 -18.33 7.42 12.70
CA GLY A 51 -17.23 8.38 12.76
C GLY A 51 -16.42 8.44 11.48
N GLU A 52 -15.15 8.80 11.62
CA GLU A 52 -14.22 9.00 10.51
C GLU A 52 -12.97 8.14 10.68
N ALA A 53 -12.47 7.60 9.55
CA ALA A 53 -11.19 6.89 9.55
C ALA A 53 -10.34 7.29 8.34
N TYR A 54 -9.02 7.12 8.50
CA TYR A 54 -8.05 7.39 7.45
C TYR A 54 -7.80 6.11 6.63
N PHE A 55 -7.80 6.25 5.32
CA PHE A 55 -7.46 5.18 4.40
C PHE A 55 -6.45 5.67 3.39
N ALA A 56 -5.35 4.94 3.23
CA ALA A 56 -4.43 5.19 2.14
C ALA A 56 -5.07 4.80 0.80
N LEU A 57 -4.86 5.62 -0.22
CA LEU A 57 -5.26 5.28 -1.57
C LEU A 57 -4.42 4.10 -2.08
N ALA A 58 -5.10 3.06 -2.55
CA ALA A 58 -4.49 1.80 -2.99
C ALA A 58 -4.16 1.79 -4.48
N SER A 59 -4.37 2.89 -5.18
CA SER A 59 -4.05 3.05 -6.60
C SER A 59 -3.19 4.29 -6.83
N ALA A 60 -2.35 4.25 -7.87
CA ALA A 60 -1.61 5.42 -8.33
C ALA A 60 -2.56 6.51 -8.85
N PRO A 61 -2.16 7.80 -8.82
CA PRO A 61 -2.90 8.86 -9.48
C PRO A 61 -3.20 8.53 -10.95
N SER A 62 -4.44 8.73 -11.38
CA SER A 62 -4.88 8.42 -12.73
C SER A 62 -5.62 9.59 -13.38
N ARG A 63 -5.45 9.77 -14.69
CA ARG A 63 -6.17 10.82 -15.46
C ARG A 63 -7.69 10.63 -15.45
N GLY A 64 -8.16 9.40 -15.28
CA GLY A 64 -9.58 9.07 -15.21
C GLY A 64 -10.22 9.30 -13.84
N GLY A 65 -9.46 9.79 -12.84
CA GLY A 65 -9.96 10.06 -11.50
C GLY A 65 -10.47 8.84 -10.74
N ARG A 66 -10.13 7.63 -11.19
CA ARG A 66 -10.42 6.39 -10.45
C ARG A 66 -9.43 6.23 -9.31
N ALA A 67 -9.93 5.81 -8.16
CA ALA A 67 -9.11 5.48 -7.01
C ALA A 67 -9.65 4.25 -6.29
N ASP A 68 -8.73 3.48 -5.74
CA ASP A 68 -9.06 2.28 -4.97
C ASP A 68 -8.71 2.50 -3.49
N LEU A 69 -9.52 1.92 -2.60
CA LEU A 69 -9.21 1.73 -1.18
C LEU A 69 -9.08 0.24 -0.91
N LEU A 70 -8.30 -0.09 0.12
CA LEU A 70 -8.28 -1.43 0.73
C LEU A 70 -8.64 -1.29 2.19
N VAL A 71 -9.82 -1.78 2.56
CA VAL A 71 -10.39 -1.64 3.90
C VAL A 71 -10.25 -2.96 4.64
N LYS A 72 -9.57 -2.92 5.79
CA LYS A 72 -9.49 -4.07 6.69
C LYS A 72 -10.72 -4.08 7.60
N ARG A 73 -11.48 -5.18 7.57
CA ARG A 73 -12.62 -5.44 8.44
C ARG A 73 -12.20 -5.63 9.90
N GLY A 74 -13.17 -5.58 10.80
CA GLY A 74 -12.97 -5.84 12.23
C GLY A 74 -12.89 -4.57 13.08
N GLY A 75 -13.26 -3.43 12.52
CA GLY A 75 -13.42 -2.17 13.26
C GLY A 75 -14.72 -1.48 12.87
N ARG A 76 -15.45 -0.92 13.85
CA ARG A 76 -16.78 -0.36 13.66
C ARG A 76 -16.89 0.57 12.44
N ILE A 77 -15.96 1.52 12.28
CA ILE A 77 -15.97 2.45 11.14
C ILE A 77 -15.66 1.72 9.83
N ALA A 78 -14.67 0.84 9.83
CA ALA A 78 -14.27 0.07 8.65
C ALA A 78 -15.41 -0.84 8.16
N ASP A 79 -16.10 -1.50 9.09
CA ASP A 79 -17.20 -2.39 8.77
C ASP A 79 -18.42 -1.63 8.19
N GLU A 80 -18.72 -0.43 8.71
CA GLU A 80 -19.74 0.46 8.13
C GLU A 80 -19.34 0.95 6.73
N VAL A 81 -18.06 1.31 6.52
CA VAL A 81 -17.56 1.71 5.21
C VAL A 81 -17.71 0.56 4.20
N VAL A 82 -17.34 -0.66 4.60
CA VAL A 82 -17.50 -1.85 3.77
C VAL A 82 -18.98 -2.13 3.44
N ALA A 83 -19.86 -2.02 4.43
CA ALA A 83 -21.31 -2.23 4.24
C ALA A 83 -21.93 -1.18 3.30
N ALA A 84 -21.45 0.07 3.36
CA ALA A 84 -21.94 1.16 2.52
C ALA A 84 -21.34 1.16 1.10
N ALA A 85 -20.23 0.45 0.87
CA ALA A 85 -19.50 0.45 -0.38
C ALA A 85 -20.07 -0.55 -1.41
N LEU A 86 -21.33 -0.40 -1.73
CA LEU A 86 -22.00 -1.18 -2.79
C LEU A 86 -21.85 -0.47 -4.16
N PRO A 87 -21.67 -1.20 -5.27
CA PRO A 87 -21.67 -0.60 -6.60
C PRO A 87 -22.89 0.29 -6.83
N GLY A 88 -22.67 1.53 -7.29
CA GLY A 88 -23.71 2.55 -7.48
C GLY A 88 -24.05 3.36 -6.22
N ALA A 89 -23.61 2.96 -5.03
CA ALA A 89 -23.71 3.77 -3.82
C ALA A 89 -22.66 4.93 -3.84
N SER A 90 -22.67 5.75 -2.80
CA SER A 90 -21.68 6.83 -2.66
C SER A 90 -21.08 6.86 -1.26
N LEU A 91 -19.78 7.09 -1.16
CA LEU A 91 -19.08 7.31 0.10
C LEU A 91 -18.78 8.80 0.31
N GLY A 92 -18.90 9.26 1.56
CA GLY A 92 -18.42 10.58 1.95
C GLY A 92 -16.93 10.56 2.21
N ILE A 93 -16.13 11.18 1.36
CA ILE A 93 -14.66 11.22 1.52
C ILE A 93 -14.13 12.65 1.52
N SER A 94 -13.01 12.87 2.20
CA SER A 94 -12.24 14.11 2.09
C SER A 94 -11.50 14.16 0.76
N ALA A 95 -11.05 15.35 0.36
CA ALA A 95 -10.03 15.42 -0.68
C ALA A 95 -8.80 14.58 -0.29
N PRO A 96 -8.11 13.93 -1.26
CA PRO A 96 -6.81 13.32 -1.04
C PRO A 96 -5.82 14.33 -0.44
N PHE A 97 -5.06 13.92 0.56
CA PHE A 97 -4.07 14.76 1.23
C PHE A 97 -2.84 13.98 1.65
N GLY A 98 -1.87 14.68 2.23
CA GLY A 98 -0.54 14.16 2.53
C GLY A 98 0.40 14.32 1.32
N LYS A 99 1.71 14.26 1.60
CA LYS A 99 2.74 14.41 0.57
C LYS A 99 2.85 13.18 -0.34
N GLY A 100 2.36 12.02 0.15
CA GLY A 100 2.61 10.73 -0.49
C GLY A 100 4.08 10.30 -0.34
N PHE A 101 4.46 9.28 -1.08
CA PHE A 101 5.85 8.84 -1.14
C PHE A 101 6.70 9.76 -2.01
N PRO A 102 7.96 10.07 -1.64
CA PRO A 102 8.89 10.85 -2.42
C PRO A 102 9.46 10.03 -3.59
N VAL A 103 8.65 9.82 -4.61
CA VAL A 103 8.93 8.90 -5.74
C VAL A 103 10.15 9.28 -6.56
N GLU A 104 10.57 10.55 -6.55
CA GLU A 104 11.76 11.01 -7.29
C GLU A 104 13.05 10.43 -6.68
N GLU A 105 13.05 10.07 -5.41
CA GLU A 105 14.20 9.42 -4.78
C GLU A 105 14.45 7.99 -5.28
N ALA A 106 13.47 7.39 -5.96
CA ALA A 106 13.61 6.08 -6.59
C ALA A 106 14.26 6.13 -7.98
N VAL A 107 14.48 7.33 -8.53
CA VAL A 107 15.05 7.46 -9.88
C VAL A 107 16.51 7.03 -9.90
N GLY A 108 16.84 6.11 -10.81
CA GLY A 108 18.18 5.55 -10.97
C GLY A 108 18.60 4.56 -9.88
N ARG A 109 17.71 4.24 -8.91
CA ARG A 109 18.03 3.38 -7.77
C ARG A 109 17.29 2.05 -7.81
N ASP A 110 17.84 1.06 -7.13
CA ASP A 110 17.12 -0.14 -6.73
C ASP A 110 16.08 0.23 -5.65
N VAL A 111 14.88 -0.34 -5.73
CA VAL A 111 13.74 -0.02 -4.88
C VAL A 111 13.33 -1.22 -4.05
N LEU A 112 13.33 -1.06 -2.73
CA LEU A 112 12.85 -2.04 -1.78
C LEU A 112 11.49 -1.60 -1.22
N LEU A 113 10.49 -2.44 -1.41
CA LEU A 113 9.12 -2.21 -0.95
C LEU A 113 8.80 -3.18 0.18
N PHE A 114 8.32 -2.67 1.30
CA PHE A 114 7.92 -3.46 2.45
C PHE A 114 6.46 -3.18 2.79
N ALA A 115 5.64 -4.22 2.78
CA ALA A 115 4.23 -4.13 3.14
C ALA A 115 3.86 -5.18 4.18
N ALA A 116 2.95 -4.87 5.09
CA ALA A 116 2.30 -5.87 5.94
C ALA A 116 0.82 -5.56 6.12
N GLY A 117 -0.02 -6.58 6.04
CA GLY A 117 -1.46 -6.44 6.18
C GLY A 117 -2.05 -5.49 5.12
N SER A 118 -2.94 -4.61 5.56
CA SER A 118 -3.51 -3.55 4.71
C SER A 118 -2.51 -2.46 4.29
N GLY A 119 -1.29 -2.46 4.84
CA GLY A 119 -0.19 -1.60 4.39
C GLY A 119 0.23 -1.85 2.94
N ILE A 120 -0.23 -2.94 2.34
CA ILE A 120 -0.09 -3.16 0.89
C ILE A 120 -0.82 -2.10 0.06
N ALA A 121 -1.85 -1.43 0.58
CA ALA A 121 -2.61 -0.43 -0.17
C ALA A 121 -1.74 0.70 -0.74
N PRO A 122 -1.04 1.51 0.06
CA PRO A 122 -0.17 2.56 -0.47
C PRO A 122 1.05 1.99 -1.22
N ILE A 123 1.53 0.79 -0.87
CA ILE A 123 2.62 0.14 -1.58
C ILE A 123 2.17 -0.33 -2.98
N ARG A 124 0.92 -0.82 -3.13
CA ARG A 124 0.34 -1.11 -4.46
C ARG A 124 0.27 0.16 -5.32
N ALA A 125 -0.19 1.27 -4.75
CA ALA A 125 -0.22 2.55 -5.45
C ALA A 125 1.18 2.95 -5.93
N LEU A 126 2.20 2.78 -5.08
CA LEU A 126 3.58 3.04 -5.44
C LEU A 126 4.09 2.06 -6.51
N THR A 127 3.79 0.76 -6.38
CA THR A 127 4.16 -0.27 -7.37
C THR A 127 3.61 0.08 -8.75
N GLN A 128 2.33 0.44 -8.85
CA GLN A 128 1.71 0.88 -10.12
C GLN A 128 2.41 2.12 -10.70
N TYR A 129 2.76 3.08 -9.85
CA TYR A 129 3.51 4.27 -10.27
C TYR A 129 4.89 3.91 -10.83
N LEU A 130 5.64 3.06 -10.14
CA LEU A 130 6.99 2.63 -10.53
C LEU A 130 6.94 1.82 -11.84
N ILE A 131 6.00 0.90 -11.97
CA ILE A 131 5.80 0.12 -13.21
C ILE A 131 5.51 1.05 -14.40
N SER A 132 4.66 2.06 -14.23
CA SER A 132 4.34 3.01 -15.31
C SER A 132 5.55 3.83 -15.79
N ARG A 133 6.65 3.79 -15.04
CA ARG A 133 7.93 4.48 -15.32
C ARG A 133 9.12 3.54 -15.16
N ARG A 134 8.94 2.27 -15.51
CA ARG A 134 9.86 1.17 -15.20
C ARG A 134 11.32 1.46 -15.56
N GLN A 135 11.56 2.12 -16.70
CA GLN A 135 12.90 2.42 -17.21
C GLN A 135 13.65 3.46 -16.36
N ARG A 136 12.97 4.17 -15.46
CA ARG A 136 13.58 5.18 -14.57
C ARG A 136 14.20 4.56 -13.31
N HIS A 137 13.96 3.28 -13.04
CA HIS A 137 14.31 2.63 -11.79
C HIS A 137 15.20 1.41 -12.03
N GLY A 138 16.03 1.07 -11.07
CA GLY A 138 16.78 -0.17 -11.02
C GLY A 138 15.85 -1.37 -10.73
N ARG A 139 16.34 -2.35 -9.99
CA ARG A 139 15.52 -3.49 -9.55
C ARG A 139 14.43 -3.03 -8.58
N ILE A 140 13.27 -3.63 -8.66
CA ILE A 140 12.17 -3.38 -7.73
C ILE A 140 11.84 -4.70 -7.05
N THR A 141 11.96 -4.74 -5.72
CA THR A 141 11.63 -5.94 -4.92
C THR A 141 10.58 -5.59 -3.88
N LEU A 142 9.47 -6.31 -3.89
CA LEU A 142 8.40 -6.21 -2.91
C LEU A 142 8.47 -7.38 -1.92
N PHE A 143 8.62 -7.08 -0.65
CA PHE A 143 8.43 -8.02 0.47
C PHE A 143 7.06 -7.74 1.09
N TYR A 144 6.11 -8.66 0.92
CA TYR A 144 4.77 -8.51 1.43
C TYR A 144 4.46 -9.56 2.50
N GLY A 145 4.20 -9.10 3.72
CA GLY A 145 3.94 -9.91 4.89
C GLY A 145 2.46 -10.04 5.23
N GLN A 146 2.06 -11.27 5.51
CA GLN A 146 0.75 -11.61 6.06
C GLN A 146 0.90 -12.72 7.11
N ARG A 147 -0.19 -13.06 7.80
CA ARG A 147 -0.14 -14.14 8.77
C ARG A 147 -0.20 -15.51 8.08
N LYS A 148 -1.03 -15.66 7.05
CA LYS A 148 -1.22 -16.90 6.27
C LYS A 148 -1.15 -16.63 4.79
N GLY A 149 -0.90 -17.67 4.00
CA GLY A 149 -0.86 -17.59 2.54
C GLY A 149 -2.17 -17.15 1.90
N GLY A 150 -3.31 -17.45 2.51
CA GLY A 150 -4.64 -17.01 2.04
C GLY A 150 -4.95 -15.53 2.27
N ASP A 151 -4.17 -14.84 3.12
CA ASP A 151 -4.44 -13.45 3.52
C ASP A 151 -3.81 -12.40 2.59
N PHE A 152 -3.05 -12.80 1.57
CA PHE A 152 -2.43 -11.88 0.64
C PHE A 152 -3.45 -11.26 -0.32
N ALA A 153 -3.62 -9.94 -0.24
CA ALA A 153 -4.45 -9.18 -1.17
C ALA A 153 -3.75 -8.99 -2.53
N TYR A 154 -4.54 -8.68 -3.56
CA TYR A 154 -4.09 -8.39 -4.93
C TYR A 154 -3.31 -9.54 -5.59
N ARG A 155 -3.59 -10.79 -5.22
CA ARG A 155 -2.90 -11.97 -5.78
C ARG A 155 -3.03 -12.05 -7.29
N SER A 156 -4.15 -11.62 -7.84
CA SER A 156 -4.36 -11.54 -9.29
C SER A 156 -3.42 -10.56 -10.00
N GLU A 157 -2.89 -9.56 -9.28
CA GLU A 157 -1.96 -8.56 -9.83
C GLU A 157 -0.49 -8.97 -9.68
N HIS A 158 -0.14 -9.91 -8.79
CA HIS A 158 1.26 -10.24 -8.51
C HIS A 158 2.01 -10.71 -9.75
N LEU A 159 1.40 -11.60 -10.54
CA LEU A 159 2.01 -12.09 -11.80
C LEU A 159 2.20 -10.97 -12.83
N ASP A 160 1.27 -10.01 -12.87
CA ASP A 160 1.41 -8.84 -13.73
C ASP A 160 2.55 -7.93 -13.26
N TRP A 161 2.70 -7.71 -11.96
CA TRP A 161 3.83 -6.96 -11.40
C TRP A 161 5.17 -7.63 -11.75
N GLU A 162 5.25 -8.96 -11.65
CA GLU A 162 6.45 -9.73 -12.03
C GLU A 162 6.78 -9.59 -13.52
N ARG A 163 5.78 -9.65 -14.40
CA ARG A 163 5.96 -9.40 -15.84
C ARG A 163 6.50 -8.01 -16.14
N HIS A 164 6.18 -7.04 -15.28
CA HIS A 164 6.70 -5.67 -15.36
C HIS A 164 8.00 -5.46 -14.58
N GLY A 165 8.67 -6.55 -14.17
CA GLY A 165 9.99 -6.49 -13.55
C GLY A 165 9.99 -6.10 -12.07
N VAL A 166 8.89 -6.35 -11.34
CA VAL A 166 8.86 -6.29 -9.88
C VAL A 166 9.03 -7.71 -9.32
N ARG A 167 10.06 -7.94 -8.54
CA ARG A 167 10.21 -9.21 -7.83
C ARG A 167 9.27 -9.23 -6.63
N VAL A 168 8.29 -10.14 -6.61
CA VAL A 168 7.32 -10.26 -5.51
C VAL A 168 7.72 -11.41 -4.57
N ILE A 169 7.91 -11.11 -3.30
CA ILE A 169 8.29 -12.06 -2.25
C ILE A 169 7.21 -12.03 -1.17
N LEU A 170 6.39 -13.08 -1.12
CA LEU A 170 5.32 -13.23 -0.15
C LEU A 170 5.87 -13.89 1.12
N CYS A 171 5.65 -13.27 2.28
CA CYS A 171 6.24 -13.64 3.57
C CYS A 171 5.12 -13.98 4.58
N PRO A 172 4.54 -15.19 4.56
CA PRO A 172 3.64 -15.60 5.64
C PRO A 172 4.45 -15.81 6.92
N SER A 173 3.99 -15.23 8.04
CA SER A 173 4.68 -15.28 9.33
C SER A 173 4.07 -16.27 10.32
N GLY A 174 2.88 -16.78 10.04
CA GLY A 174 2.19 -17.79 10.85
C GLY A 174 2.39 -19.21 10.32
N ALA A 175 1.87 -20.18 11.06
CA ALA A 175 1.82 -21.57 10.62
C ALA A 175 0.85 -21.68 9.41
N ASP A 176 1.33 -22.26 8.34
CA ASP A 176 0.58 -22.53 7.12
C ASP A 176 1.24 -23.70 6.38
N ASP A 177 0.80 -24.92 6.69
CA ASP A 177 1.43 -26.14 6.17
C ASP A 177 1.29 -26.28 4.65
N ALA A 178 0.30 -25.62 4.04
CA ALA A 178 0.10 -25.61 2.61
C ALA A 178 1.05 -24.66 1.88
N TRP A 179 1.74 -23.76 2.58
CA TRP A 179 2.62 -22.79 1.98
C TRP A 179 3.94 -23.41 1.48
N GLN A 180 4.20 -23.23 0.20
CA GLN A 180 5.46 -23.63 -0.44
C GLN A 180 6.31 -22.38 -0.72
N GLY A 181 7.36 -22.16 0.03
CA GLY A 181 8.26 -21.01 -0.16
C GLY A 181 8.79 -20.44 1.15
N VAL A 182 9.36 -19.24 1.07
CA VAL A 182 9.94 -18.57 2.24
C VAL A 182 8.87 -18.23 3.26
N ARG A 183 9.23 -18.29 4.53
CA ARG A 183 8.38 -17.95 5.68
C ARG A 183 9.12 -17.00 6.61
N GLY A 184 8.41 -16.18 7.31
CA GLY A 184 8.96 -15.28 8.31
C GLY A 184 8.45 -13.85 8.15
N ARG A 185 8.96 -12.96 8.98
CA ARG A 185 8.65 -11.55 8.89
C ARG A 185 9.41 -10.92 7.72
N VAL A 186 8.83 -9.89 7.11
CA VAL A 186 9.37 -9.27 5.88
C VAL A 186 10.83 -8.84 6.00
N GLN A 187 11.26 -8.29 7.13
CA GLN A 187 12.63 -7.86 7.36
C GLN A 187 13.60 -9.05 7.53
N GLU A 188 13.16 -10.13 8.13
CA GLU A 188 13.96 -11.36 8.29
C GLU A 188 14.17 -12.04 6.93
N VAL A 189 13.09 -12.17 6.17
CA VAL A 189 13.11 -12.73 4.82
C VAL A 189 13.95 -11.85 3.89
N ALA A 190 13.81 -10.51 3.96
CA ALA A 190 14.62 -9.60 3.17
C ALA A 190 16.12 -9.80 3.42
N ARG A 191 16.54 -9.88 4.69
CA ARG A 191 17.93 -10.14 5.07
C ARG A 191 18.40 -11.50 4.55
N SER A 192 17.62 -12.57 4.75
CA SER A 192 17.97 -13.93 4.34
C SER A 192 18.13 -14.09 2.82
N LEU A 193 17.42 -13.29 2.04
CA LEU A 193 17.49 -13.27 0.59
C LEU A 193 18.39 -12.15 0.04
N ALA A 194 19.29 -11.60 0.86
CA ALA A 194 20.17 -10.48 0.50
C ALA A 194 19.38 -9.37 -0.22
N PHE A 195 18.25 -8.95 0.37
CA PHE A 195 17.35 -7.90 -0.15
C PHE A 195 16.90 -8.11 -1.61
N GLY A 196 16.74 -9.38 -2.00
CA GLY A 196 16.37 -9.73 -3.37
C GLY A 196 17.52 -9.64 -4.36
N GLY A 197 18.76 -9.62 -3.88
CA GLY A 197 19.98 -9.49 -4.68
C GLY A 197 20.33 -8.05 -5.04
N SER A 198 19.68 -7.07 -4.39
CA SER A 198 20.03 -5.64 -4.51
C SER A 198 20.97 -5.24 -3.40
N PRO A 199 22.10 -4.57 -3.69
CA PRO A 199 22.89 -3.89 -2.66
C PRO A 199 22.00 -2.84 -1.98
N PRO A 200 21.64 -3.01 -0.70
CA PRO A 200 20.65 -2.12 -0.09
C PRO A 200 21.18 -0.72 0.17
N GLU A 201 22.50 -0.55 0.35
CA GLU A 201 23.17 0.72 0.63
C GLU A 201 23.00 1.76 -0.49
N ASP A 202 22.84 1.32 -1.74
CA ASP A 202 22.60 2.19 -2.90
C ASP A 202 21.11 2.37 -3.23
N GLY A 203 20.26 1.60 -2.57
CA GLY A 203 18.83 1.57 -2.79
C GLY A 203 18.04 2.66 -2.06
N VAL A 204 16.74 2.68 -2.31
CA VAL A 204 15.73 3.41 -1.55
C VAL A 204 14.66 2.44 -1.09
N ALA A 205 14.16 2.62 0.12
CA ALA A 205 13.15 1.75 0.69
C ALA A 205 11.86 2.50 1.03
N PHE A 206 10.73 1.84 0.79
CA PHE A 206 9.40 2.34 1.15
C PHE A 206 8.68 1.28 1.97
N ALA A 207 8.13 1.66 3.11
CA ALA A 207 7.50 0.73 4.02
C ALA A 207 6.13 1.23 4.49
N CYS A 208 5.16 0.31 4.57
CA CYS A 208 3.88 0.55 5.19
C CYS A 208 3.33 -0.71 5.87
N GLY A 209 2.84 -0.54 7.09
CA GLY A 209 2.30 -1.62 7.91
C GLY A 209 2.24 -1.23 9.37
N MET A 210 2.16 -2.22 10.25
CA MET A 210 2.18 -1.99 11.70
C MET A 210 3.49 -1.32 12.13
N SER A 211 3.43 -0.42 13.11
CA SER A 211 4.59 0.34 13.61
C SER A 211 5.76 -0.58 14.03
N ALA A 212 5.47 -1.73 14.66
CA ALA A 212 6.50 -2.69 15.02
C ALA A 212 7.27 -3.20 13.78
N MET A 213 6.55 -3.60 12.71
CA MET A 213 7.17 -4.04 11.46
C MET A 213 8.01 -2.92 10.82
N VAL A 214 7.46 -1.71 10.76
CA VAL A 214 8.17 -0.54 10.18
C VAL A 214 9.47 -0.25 10.93
N ASN A 215 9.44 -0.31 12.27
CA ASN A 215 10.63 -0.09 13.09
C ASN A 215 11.69 -1.19 12.88
N GLU A 216 11.27 -2.45 12.79
CA GLU A 216 12.17 -3.58 12.52
C GLU A 216 12.75 -3.50 11.10
N VAL A 217 11.97 -3.08 10.09
CA VAL A 217 12.47 -2.82 8.73
C VAL A 217 13.53 -1.72 8.74
N LYS A 218 13.26 -0.59 9.42
CA LYS A 218 14.24 0.52 9.55
C LYS A 218 15.55 0.06 10.19
N ALA A 219 15.47 -0.71 11.29
CA ALA A 219 16.64 -1.25 11.96
C ALA A 219 17.42 -2.19 11.02
N THR A 220 16.75 -3.11 10.36
CA THR A 220 17.35 -4.08 9.42
C THR A 220 18.04 -3.37 8.25
N LEU A 221 17.44 -2.33 7.68
CA LEU A 221 18.01 -1.56 6.58
C LEU A 221 19.20 -0.73 7.02
N LYS A 222 19.14 -0.12 8.22
CA LYS A 222 20.26 0.60 8.83
C LYS A 222 21.47 -0.32 9.03
N ASP A 223 21.24 -1.53 9.58
CA ASP A 223 22.30 -2.52 9.77
C ASP A 223 22.92 -2.98 8.44
N ALA A 224 22.16 -2.89 7.35
CA ALA A 224 22.59 -3.21 5.99
C ALA A 224 23.18 -2.02 5.24
N GLY A 225 23.43 -0.88 5.93
CA GLY A 225 24.08 0.29 5.35
C GLY A 225 23.15 1.26 4.60
N VAL A 226 21.82 1.06 4.62
CA VAL A 226 20.90 2.02 4.00
C VAL A 226 20.81 3.29 4.84
N PRO A 227 21.10 4.47 4.27
CA PRO A 227 20.96 5.73 4.98
C PRO A 227 19.50 5.96 5.44
N PRO A 228 19.28 6.39 6.70
CA PRO A 228 17.92 6.57 7.24
C PRO A 228 17.01 7.49 6.40
N GLU A 229 17.58 8.50 5.76
CA GLU A 229 16.89 9.44 4.87
C GLU A 229 16.36 8.78 3.59
N ARG A 230 16.84 7.58 3.24
CA ARG A 230 16.35 6.79 2.11
C ARG A 230 15.33 5.71 2.53
N VAL A 231 14.87 5.75 3.76
CA VAL A 231 13.84 4.82 4.25
C VAL A 231 12.56 5.60 4.53
N HIS A 232 11.63 5.54 3.59
CA HIS A 232 10.39 6.29 3.62
C HIS A 232 9.24 5.43 4.14
N VAL A 233 8.41 6.02 4.97
CA VAL A 233 7.25 5.35 5.55
C VAL A 233 5.98 6.13 5.25
N ASN A 234 4.88 5.42 5.10
CA ASN A 234 3.57 6.02 4.98
C ASN A 234 2.85 5.85 6.33
N PHE A 235 2.81 6.94 7.11
CA PHE A 235 2.40 7.06 8.53
C PHE A 235 3.37 6.51 9.57
#